data_303d2128d54804cc38d5500655583a21
#
_entry.id   303d2128d54804cc38d5500655583a21
#
_cell.length_a   1.000
_cell.length_b   1.000
_cell.length_c   1.000
_cell.angle_alpha   90.00
_cell.angle_beta   90.00
_cell.angle_gamma   90.00
#
_symmetry.space_group_name_H-M   'P 1'
#
loop_
_entity.id
_entity.type
_entity.pdbx_description
1 polymer ?
#
loop_
_entity_poly.entity_id
_entity_poly.type
_entity_poly.pdbx_seq_one_letter_code
_entity_poly.pdbx_strand_id
1 'polypeptide(L)'
;MRIAVTGGSGDIGTYVCDELIAQGHEVVCLDIAEPRIQTEFRQCDLTDLDTACDAISDCEQIVHLAAIPDPFGDLPLEEVLGRNTVLSYNLFEAARRTGIRRVVYAGSESGSGFGIHEAELIPLYLPIDEEHPQWPHEAYSLSKYFGESIGANYARAFGLEVVSLRYTAVWLQRNAEAVEQMVAHARRGDGLETLEPKDWLGGYIAVRDVARAFVAASKFRFADTDIPFEAFCLSARDTCIQVPTLELAQARFGALPPLKDSRLFEDNPYASMFDIRKAKRLLGWEPAWTWRDFEKWEL
;
A
#
# COMPACT_ATOMS: atom_id res chain seq x y z
N MET A 1 13.27 18.41 -4.87
CA MET A 1 13.71 17.21 -5.60
C MET A 1 12.79 17.00 -6.77
N ARG A 2 13.31 16.46 -7.86
CA ARG A 2 12.54 16.04 -9.02
C ARG A 2 12.19 14.56 -8.89
N ILE A 3 10.89 14.25 -8.78
CA ILE A 3 10.39 12.91 -8.42
C ILE A 3 9.55 12.36 -9.56
N ALA A 4 9.92 11.20 -10.09
CA ALA A 4 9.10 10.45 -11.03
C ALA A 4 8.02 9.67 -10.27
N VAL A 5 6.75 9.85 -10.63
CA VAL A 5 5.62 9.11 -10.06
C VAL A 5 5.00 8.26 -11.16
N THR A 6 5.26 6.95 -11.11
CA THR A 6 4.66 6.02 -12.07
C THR A 6 3.26 5.64 -11.61
N GLY A 7 2.32 5.49 -12.56
CA GLY A 7 0.92 5.33 -12.20
C GLY A 7 0.32 6.62 -11.62
N GLY A 8 0.93 7.79 -11.93
CA GLY A 8 0.54 9.07 -11.37
C GLY A 8 -0.84 9.57 -11.81
N SER A 9 -1.37 9.04 -12.92
CA SER A 9 -2.73 9.34 -13.40
C SER A 9 -3.81 8.47 -12.75
N GLY A 10 -3.40 7.44 -12.02
CA GLY A 10 -4.29 6.55 -11.29
C GLY A 10 -4.94 7.22 -10.06
N ASP A 11 -5.90 6.52 -9.45
CA ASP A 11 -6.67 7.07 -8.34
C ASP A 11 -5.80 7.43 -7.12
N ILE A 12 -4.88 6.56 -6.71
CA ILE A 12 -3.93 6.88 -5.63
C ILE A 12 -2.84 7.83 -6.13
N GLY A 13 -2.34 7.62 -7.36
CA GLY A 13 -1.27 8.41 -7.98
C GLY A 13 -1.59 9.89 -8.04
N THR A 14 -2.82 10.25 -8.36
CA THR A 14 -3.28 11.63 -8.39
C THR A 14 -3.09 12.33 -7.04
N TYR A 15 -3.50 11.69 -5.93
CA TYR A 15 -3.32 12.25 -4.58
C TYR A 15 -1.85 12.28 -4.14
N VAL A 16 -1.06 11.29 -4.55
CA VAL A 16 0.39 11.26 -4.25
C VAL A 16 1.12 12.38 -4.99
N CYS A 17 0.81 12.60 -6.28
CA CYS A 17 1.37 13.71 -7.04
C CYS A 17 0.99 15.06 -6.42
N ASP A 18 -0.28 15.26 -6.08
CA ASP A 18 -0.79 16.49 -5.47
C ASP A 18 -0.08 16.79 -4.14
N GLU A 19 0.03 15.78 -3.26
CA GLU A 19 0.69 15.93 -1.96
C GLU A 19 2.20 16.21 -2.11
N LEU A 20 2.89 15.56 -3.06
CA LEU A 20 4.31 15.84 -3.35
C LEU A 20 4.51 17.27 -3.86
N ILE A 21 3.64 17.75 -4.75
CA ILE A 21 3.67 19.13 -5.25
C ILE A 21 3.43 20.12 -4.11
N ALA A 22 2.44 19.86 -3.25
CA ALA A 22 2.14 20.69 -2.07
C ALA A 22 3.34 20.78 -1.10
N GLN A 23 4.19 19.76 -1.07
CA GLN A 23 5.44 19.76 -0.29
C GLN A 23 6.64 20.38 -1.01
N GLY A 24 6.43 20.99 -2.18
CA GLY A 24 7.45 21.73 -2.94
C GLY A 24 8.38 20.84 -3.78
N HIS A 25 7.94 19.63 -4.15
CA HIS A 25 8.67 18.78 -5.08
C HIS A 25 8.26 19.08 -6.54
N GLU A 26 9.19 18.89 -7.45
CA GLU A 26 8.89 18.82 -8.88
C GLU A 26 8.45 17.40 -9.21
N VAL A 27 7.22 17.22 -9.68
CA VAL A 27 6.66 15.90 -9.98
C VAL A 27 6.60 15.69 -11.48
N VAL A 28 7.12 14.55 -11.93
CA VAL A 28 6.97 14.03 -13.28
C VAL A 28 6.02 12.85 -13.22
N CYS A 29 4.81 13.02 -13.74
CA CYS A 29 3.82 11.94 -13.83
C CYS A 29 4.17 11.04 -15.01
N LEU A 30 4.41 9.76 -14.72
CA LEU A 30 4.66 8.71 -15.72
C LEU A 30 3.46 7.76 -15.75
N ASP A 31 2.75 7.73 -16.87
CA ASP A 31 1.57 6.90 -17.02
C ASP A 31 1.28 6.65 -18.50
N ILE A 32 0.40 5.70 -18.79
CA ILE A 32 -0.14 5.47 -20.14
C ILE A 32 -1.27 6.45 -20.48
N ALA A 33 -1.88 7.08 -19.47
CA ALA A 33 -2.96 8.05 -19.60
C ALA A 33 -2.57 9.40 -18.97
N GLU A 34 -3.15 10.50 -19.48
CA GLU A 34 -2.90 11.86 -18.96
C GLU A 34 -3.40 12.02 -17.50
N PRO A 35 -2.66 12.76 -16.65
CA PRO A 35 -3.06 13.03 -15.28
C PRO A 35 -4.24 14.00 -15.19
N ARG A 36 -5.00 13.88 -14.11
CA ARG A 36 -6.13 14.78 -13.77
C ARG A 36 -5.67 16.09 -13.14
N ILE A 37 -4.40 16.17 -12.73
CA ILE A 37 -3.81 17.34 -12.09
C ILE A 37 -2.78 18.00 -13.02
N GLN A 38 -2.48 19.27 -12.76
CA GLN A 38 -1.48 20.00 -13.53
C GLN A 38 -0.07 19.65 -13.04
N THR A 39 0.65 18.86 -13.82
CA THR A 39 2.04 18.44 -13.57
C THR A 39 2.75 18.14 -14.89
N GLU A 40 4.06 18.01 -14.87
CA GLU A 40 4.76 17.48 -16.04
C GLU A 40 4.32 16.03 -16.28
N PHE A 41 3.95 15.73 -17.51
CA PHE A 41 3.50 14.40 -17.91
C PHE A 41 4.40 13.82 -19.00
N ARG A 42 4.75 12.56 -18.82
CA ARG A 42 5.44 11.75 -19.82
C ARG A 42 4.64 10.47 -20.03
N GLN A 43 4.09 10.30 -21.22
CA GLN A 43 3.44 9.05 -21.58
C GLN A 43 4.47 7.94 -21.64
N CYS A 44 4.32 6.92 -20.79
CA CYS A 44 5.30 5.87 -20.63
C CYS A 44 4.61 4.53 -20.33
N ASP A 45 4.87 3.52 -21.17
CA ASP A 45 4.56 2.14 -20.89
C ASP A 45 5.80 1.48 -20.25
N LEU A 46 5.74 1.24 -18.95
CA LEU A 46 6.84 0.62 -18.20
C LEU A 46 7.11 -0.85 -18.57
N THR A 47 6.31 -1.46 -19.42
CA THR A 47 6.64 -2.79 -19.97
C THR A 47 7.84 -2.75 -20.91
N ASP A 48 8.17 -1.57 -21.44
CA ASP A 48 9.39 -1.31 -22.21
C ASP A 48 10.46 -0.67 -21.31
N LEU A 49 11.58 -1.38 -21.14
CA LEU A 49 12.64 -0.97 -20.22
C LEU A 49 13.41 0.26 -20.70
N ASP A 50 13.64 0.39 -22.00
CA ASP A 50 14.40 1.53 -22.55
C ASP A 50 13.55 2.80 -22.44
N THR A 51 12.25 2.71 -22.74
CA THR A 51 11.28 3.79 -22.49
C THR A 51 11.24 4.19 -21.02
N ALA A 52 11.27 3.22 -20.11
CA ALA A 52 11.31 3.49 -18.67
C ALA A 52 12.60 4.24 -18.27
N CYS A 53 13.77 3.84 -18.78
CA CYS A 53 15.05 4.52 -18.53
C CYS A 53 15.02 5.97 -19.01
N ASP A 54 14.55 6.20 -20.23
CA ASP A 54 14.49 7.56 -20.81
C ASP A 54 13.54 8.45 -20.01
N ALA A 55 12.39 7.91 -19.60
CA ALA A 55 11.36 8.66 -18.89
C ALA A 55 11.78 9.14 -17.50
N ILE A 56 12.74 8.48 -16.84
CA ILE A 56 13.19 8.83 -15.47
C ILE A 56 14.58 9.47 -15.44
N SER A 57 15.26 9.62 -16.57
CA SER A 57 16.71 9.92 -16.67
C SER A 57 17.16 11.21 -15.96
N ASP A 58 16.27 12.18 -15.77
CA ASP A 58 16.52 13.48 -15.12
C ASP A 58 15.88 13.59 -13.73
N CYS A 59 15.35 12.47 -13.19
CA CYS A 59 14.74 12.42 -11.86
C CYS A 59 15.73 11.99 -10.78
N GLU A 60 15.50 12.44 -9.56
CA GLU A 60 16.34 12.13 -8.39
C GLU A 60 15.81 10.95 -7.60
N GLN A 61 14.50 10.68 -7.69
CA GLN A 61 13.79 9.65 -6.94
C GLN A 61 12.57 9.14 -7.71
N ILE A 62 12.15 7.92 -7.40
CA ILE A 62 10.95 7.31 -7.97
C ILE A 62 9.94 6.97 -6.87
N VAL A 63 8.68 7.26 -7.14
CA VAL A 63 7.52 6.70 -6.44
C VAL A 63 6.81 5.77 -7.42
N HIS A 64 6.78 4.47 -7.11
CA HIS A 64 6.24 3.45 -8.01
C HIS A 64 4.85 2.98 -7.58
N LEU A 65 3.83 3.48 -8.28
CA LEU A 65 2.42 3.11 -8.08
C LEU A 65 1.83 2.35 -9.27
N ALA A 66 2.49 2.38 -10.44
CA ALA A 66 1.99 1.73 -11.64
C ALA A 66 1.79 0.23 -11.43
N ALA A 67 0.55 -0.20 -11.49
CA ALA A 67 0.13 -1.59 -11.40
C ALA A 67 -1.31 -1.72 -11.90
N ILE A 68 -1.73 -2.91 -12.29
CA ILE A 68 -3.13 -3.29 -12.38
C ILE A 68 -3.58 -3.53 -10.92
N PRO A 69 -4.49 -2.68 -10.38
CA PRO A 69 -4.70 -2.61 -8.93
C PRO A 69 -5.71 -3.62 -8.39
N ASP A 70 -6.34 -4.41 -9.25
CA ASP A 70 -7.55 -5.17 -8.93
C ASP A 70 -7.47 -6.60 -9.47
N PRO A 71 -7.57 -7.62 -8.60
CA PRO A 71 -7.68 -9.01 -9.03
C PRO A 71 -9.09 -9.38 -9.51
N PHE A 72 -10.08 -8.48 -9.33
CA PHE A 72 -11.50 -8.73 -9.66
C PHE A 72 -11.92 -8.02 -10.95
N GLY A 73 -10.99 -7.41 -11.69
CA GLY A 73 -11.24 -6.77 -12.98
C GLY A 73 -11.43 -7.78 -14.11
N ASP A 74 -11.66 -7.26 -15.32
CA ASP A 74 -11.92 -8.07 -16.53
C ASP A 74 -10.67 -8.75 -17.13
N LEU A 75 -9.47 -8.44 -16.61
CA LEU A 75 -8.23 -9.03 -17.13
C LEU A 75 -7.98 -10.43 -16.56
N PRO A 76 -7.46 -11.36 -17.37
CA PRO A 76 -7.02 -12.67 -16.90
C PRO A 76 -5.99 -12.53 -15.78
N LEU A 77 -6.08 -13.37 -14.75
CA LEU A 77 -5.22 -13.29 -13.56
C LEU A 77 -3.73 -13.46 -13.90
N GLU A 78 -3.39 -14.30 -14.87
CA GLU A 78 -2.03 -14.47 -15.37
C GLU A 78 -1.48 -13.20 -16.01
N GLU A 79 -2.35 -12.39 -16.64
CA GLU A 79 -1.96 -11.11 -17.21
C GLU A 79 -1.72 -10.06 -16.10
N VAL A 80 -2.53 -10.04 -15.05
CA VAL A 80 -2.31 -9.21 -13.86
C VAL A 80 -0.96 -9.53 -13.22
N LEU A 81 -0.68 -10.81 -12.96
CA LEU A 81 0.59 -11.26 -12.40
C LEU A 81 1.77 -10.89 -13.30
N GLY A 82 1.68 -11.21 -14.58
CA GLY A 82 2.75 -11.01 -15.55
C GLY A 82 3.08 -9.53 -15.72
N ARG A 83 2.09 -8.69 -15.99
CA ARG A 83 2.29 -7.24 -16.20
C ARG A 83 2.83 -6.56 -14.94
N ASN A 84 2.22 -6.76 -13.79
CA ASN A 84 2.66 -6.11 -12.55
C ASN A 84 4.11 -6.50 -12.19
N THR A 85 4.49 -7.76 -12.43
CA THR A 85 5.86 -8.22 -12.19
C THR A 85 6.85 -7.55 -13.14
N VAL A 86 6.51 -7.45 -14.44
CA VAL A 86 7.35 -6.79 -15.45
C VAL A 86 7.49 -5.31 -15.16
N LEU A 87 6.40 -4.60 -14.83
CA LEU A 87 6.42 -3.18 -14.46
C LEU A 87 7.39 -2.93 -13.30
N SER A 88 7.30 -3.74 -12.24
CA SER A 88 8.17 -3.62 -11.07
C SER A 88 9.63 -3.92 -11.43
N TYR A 89 9.91 -5.01 -12.15
CA TYR A 89 11.25 -5.35 -12.55
C TYR A 89 11.89 -4.26 -13.42
N ASN A 90 11.20 -3.82 -14.45
CA ASN A 90 11.70 -2.80 -15.36
C ASN A 90 12.00 -1.50 -14.64
N LEU A 91 11.15 -1.10 -13.68
CA LEU A 91 11.39 0.13 -12.94
C LEU A 91 12.65 0.04 -12.06
N PHE A 92 12.81 -1.04 -11.29
CA PHE A 92 14.01 -1.20 -10.46
C PHE A 92 15.28 -1.30 -11.32
N GLU A 93 15.21 -1.98 -12.47
CA GLU A 93 16.33 -2.04 -13.41
C GLU A 93 16.61 -0.68 -14.08
N ALA A 94 15.58 0.08 -14.45
CA ALA A 94 15.72 1.43 -14.96
C ALA A 94 16.36 2.36 -13.92
N ALA A 95 15.91 2.32 -12.66
CA ALA A 95 16.53 3.08 -11.56
C ALA A 95 18.04 2.76 -11.43
N ARG A 96 18.40 1.48 -11.46
CA ARG A 96 19.80 1.05 -11.42
C ARG A 96 20.61 1.58 -12.62
N ARG A 97 20.06 1.50 -13.84
CA ARG A 97 20.76 1.94 -15.08
C ARG A 97 20.96 3.44 -15.14
N THR A 98 19.98 4.22 -14.67
CA THR A 98 20.03 5.69 -14.68
C THR A 98 20.73 6.28 -13.47
N GLY A 99 21.10 5.46 -12.47
CA GLY A 99 21.79 5.89 -11.25
C GLY A 99 20.87 6.52 -10.20
N ILE A 100 19.55 6.41 -10.35
CA ILE A 100 18.58 6.81 -9.32
C ILE A 100 18.75 5.85 -8.13
N ARG A 101 18.95 6.42 -6.94
CA ARG A 101 19.27 5.63 -5.75
C ARG A 101 18.07 5.28 -4.90
N ARG A 102 16.93 5.97 -5.03
CA ARG A 102 15.78 5.79 -4.15
C ARG A 102 14.50 5.47 -4.91
N VAL A 103 13.83 4.41 -4.43
CA VAL A 103 12.51 3.99 -4.90
C VAL A 103 11.59 3.83 -3.70
N VAL A 104 10.43 4.50 -3.71
CA VAL A 104 9.31 4.24 -2.82
C VAL A 104 8.31 3.37 -3.58
N TYR A 105 8.10 2.17 -3.11
CA TYR A 105 7.30 1.13 -3.77
C TYR A 105 5.90 1.02 -3.15
N ALA A 106 4.88 0.99 -3.97
CA ALA A 106 3.51 0.69 -3.57
C ALA A 106 3.34 -0.82 -3.31
N GLY A 107 3.68 -1.26 -2.11
CA GLY A 107 3.38 -2.59 -1.60
C GLY A 107 1.89 -2.78 -1.33
N SER A 108 1.54 -3.89 -0.73
CA SER A 108 0.15 -4.18 -0.34
C SER A 108 0.12 -5.09 0.89
N GLU A 109 -0.85 -4.87 1.77
CA GLU A 109 -1.14 -5.80 2.86
C GLU A 109 -1.64 -7.16 2.34
N SER A 110 -2.21 -7.20 1.11
CA SER A 110 -2.67 -8.45 0.49
C SER A 110 -1.56 -9.49 0.36
N GLY A 111 -0.30 -9.05 0.30
CA GLY A 111 0.87 -9.94 0.38
C GLY A 111 0.90 -10.80 1.64
N SER A 112 0.28 -10.36 2.72
CA SER A 112 0.14 -11.17 3.95
C SER A 112 -0.75 -12.40 3.77
N GLY A 113 -1.64 -12.39 2.77
CA GLY A 113 -2.58 -13.46 2.46
C GLY A 113 -3.90 -13.40 3.22
N PHE A 114 -4.15 -12.33 3.99
CA PHE A 114 -5.37 -12.22 4.81
C PHE A 114 -6.40 -11.23 4.28
N GLY A 115 -6.01 -10.33 3.40
CA GLY A 115 -6.90 -9.34 2.80
C GLY A 115 -7.75 -9.92 1.67
N ILE A 116 -7.11 -10.57 0.72
CA ILE A 116 -7.76 -11.23 -0.42
C ILE A 116 -7.41 -12.70 -0.33
N HIS A 117 -8.37 -13.57 -0.04
CA HIS A 117 -8.05 -14.98 0.08
C HIS A 117 -9.22 -15.90 -0.28
N GLU A 118 -8.84 -16.99 -0.92
CA GLU A 118 -9.70 -18.15 -1.15
C GLU A 118 -9.34 -19.31 -0.19
N ALA A 119 -8.22 -19.19 0.53
CA ALA A 119 -7.73 -20.20 1.45
C ALA A 119 -7.97 -19.79 2.92
N GLU A 120 -8.26 -20.75 3.76
CA GLU A 120 -8.35 -20.52 5.21
C GLU A 120 -6.96 -20.42 5.83
N LEU A 121 -6.43 -19.20 5.85
CA LEU A 121 -5.16 -18.88 6.51
C LEU A 121 -5.41 -18.24 7.87
N ILE A 122 -4.63 -18.67 8.85
CA ILE A 122 -4.65 -18.09 10.21
C ILE A 122 -3.32 -17.39 10.43
N PRO A 123 -3.31 -16.11 10.86
CA PRO A 123 -2.08 -15.41 11.17
C PRO A 123 -1.27 -16.15 12.24
N LEU A 124 0.05 -16.12 12.12
CA LEU A 124 0.94 -16.68 13.16
C LEU A 124 0.78 -15.95 14.49
N TYR A 125 0.44 -14.66 14.42
CA TYR A 125 0.23 -13.80 15.58
C TYR A 125 -0.52 -12.51 15.20
N LEU A 126 -1.06 -11.84 16.21
CA LEU A 126 -1.62 -10.49 16.13
C LEU A 126 -0.88 -9.54 17.10
N PRO A 127 -0.79 -8.24 16.76
CA PRO A 127 -1.10 -7.68 15.46
C PRO A 127 -0.13 -8.14 14.38
N ILE A 128 -0.56 -8.13 13.10
CA ILE A 128 0.27 -8.45 11.94
C ILE A 128 1.20 -7.27 11.69
N ASP A 129 2.51 -7.50 11.75
CA ASP A 129 3.53 -6.51 11.48
C ASP A 129 4.40 -6.90 10.27
N GLU A 130 5.44 -6.13 9.99
CA GLU A 130 6.33 -6.35 8.85
C GLU A 130 7.16 -7.63 8.94
N GLU A 131 7.33 -8.20 10.15
CA GLU A 131 8.04 -9.46 10.39
C GLU A 131 7.17 -10.68 10.13
N HIS A 132 5.83 -10.51 10.05
CA HIS A 132 4.94 -11.60 9.69
C HIS A 132 5.25 -12.06 8.26
N PRO A 133 5.40 -13.39 8.03
CA PRO A 133 5.65 -13.90 6.68
C PRO A 133 4.54 -13.49 5.72
N GLN A 134 4.91 -13.19 4.49
CA GLN A 134 3.95 -12.97 3.42
C GLN A 134 3.55 -14.30 2.81
N TRP A 135 2.23 -14.53 2.67
CA TRP A 135 1.64 -15.75 2.13
C TRP A 135 0.68 -15.42 0.96
N PRO A 136 1.15 -14.74 -0.08
CA PRO A 136 0.31 -14.40 -1.23
C PRO A 136 -0.17 -15.67 -1.92
N HIS A 137 -1.45 -15.75 -2.29
CA HIS A 137 -2.02 -16.95 -2.92
C HIS A 137 -2.90 -16.64 -4.13
N GLU A 138 -3.11 -15.37 -4.48
CA GLU A 138 -3.76 -14.97 -5.73
C GLU A 138 -2.84 -14.05 -6.56
N ALA A 139 -3.18 -13.86 -7.84
CA ALA A 139 -2.28 -13.23 -8.82
C ALA A 139 -1.85 -11.80 -8.46
N TYR A 140 -2.76 -10.99 -7.93
CA TYR A 140 -2.45 -9.61 -7.54
C TYR A 140 -1.52 -9.58 -6.33
N SER A 141 -1.87 -10.26 -5.23
CA SER A 141 -1.05 -10.31 -4.02
C SER A 141 0.33 -10.91 -4.30
N LEU A 142 0.39 -11.94 -5.16
CA LEU A 142 1.64 -12.54 -5.60
C LEU A 142 2.49 -11.54 -6.40
N SER A 143 1.87 -10.73 -7.28
CA SER A 143 2.58 -9.70 -8.02
C SER A 143 3.17 -8.61 -7.10
N LYS A 144 2.42 -8.21 -6.06
CA LYS A 144 2.90 -7.24 -5.05
C LYS A 144 4.05 -7.80 -4.22
N TYR A 145 3.96 -9.05 -3.81
CA TYR A 145 5.04 -9.76 -3.15
C TYR A 145 6.30 -9.86 -4.02
N PHE A 146 6.15 -10.19 -5.31
CA PHE A 146 7.28 -10.24 -6.24
C PHE A 146 7.92 -8.87 -6.43
N GLY A 147 7.13 -7.80 -6.60
CA GLY A 147 7.67 -6.45 -6.74
C GLY A 147 8.46 -6.02 -5.51
N GLU A 148 7.96 -6.28 -4.30
CA GLU A 148 8.68 -6.01 -3.06
C GLU A 148 9.96 -6.86 -2.96
N SER A 149 9.90 -8.14 -3.31
CA SER A 149 11.05 -9.04 -3.31
C SER A 149 12.12 -8.63 -4.32
N ILE A 150 11.72 -8.13 -5.50
CA ILE A 150 12.62 -7.53 -6.49
C ILE A 150 13.31 -6.32 -5.85
N GLY A 151 12.55 -5.38 -5.26
CA GLY A 151 13.10 -4.21 -4.59
C GLY A 151 14.10 -4.56 -3.50
N ALA A 152 13.78 -5.50 -2.62
CA ALA A 152 14.68 -5.98 -1.58
C ALA A 152 15.97 -6.62 -2.16
N ASN A 153 15.86 -7.30 -3.31
CA ASN A 153 17.02 -7.84 -4.00
C ASN A 153 17.91 -6.75 -4.60
N TYR A 154 17.30 -5.71 -5.21
CA TYR A 154 18.05 -4.55 -5.74
C TYR A 154 18.72 -3.74 -4.63
N ALA A 155 18.09 -3.60 -3.47
CA ALA A 155 18.71 -2.99 -2.29
C ALA A 155 19.98 -3.77 -1.88
N ARG A 156 19.87 -5.09 -1.75
CA ARG A 156 20.99 -5.95 -1.34
C ARG A 156 22.11 -6.03 -2.38
N ALA A 157 21.76 -6.16 -3.68
CA ALA A 157 22.72 -6.41 -4.73
C ALA A 157 23.39 -5.13 -5.26
N PHE A 158 22.69 -4.01 -5.24
CA PHE A 158 23.11 -2.77 -5.89
C PHE A 158 23.06 -1.54 -4.98
N GLY A 159 22.67 -1.68 -3.72
CA GLY A 159 22.57 -0.58 -2.76
C GLY A 159 21.46 0.41 -3.07
N LEU A 160 20.41 -0.02 -3.77
CA LEU A 160 19.23 0.82 -4.01
C LEU A 160 18.49 1.03 -2.69
N GLU A 161 18.20 2.27 -2.34
CA GLU A 161 17.38 2.62 -1.17
C GLU A 161 15.89 2.35 -1.51
N VAL A 162 15.31 1.33 -0.90
CA VAL A 162 13.93 0.91 -1.20
C VAL A 162 13.05 0.98 0.03
N VAL A 163 11.96 1.75 -0.06
CA VAL A 163 10.92 1.79 0.96
C VAL A 163 9.65 1.19 0.38
N SER A 164 9.15 0.10 0.95
CA SER A 164 7.88 -0.52 0.57
C SER A 164 6.77 -0.12 1.55
N LEU A 165 5.63 0.34 1.03
CA LEU A 165 4.47 0.71 1.80
C LEU A 165 3.36 -0.32 1.60
N ARG A 166 3.12 -1.18 2.60
CA ARG A 166 2.08 -2.21 2.61
C ARG A 166 0.80 -1.64 3.20
N TYR A 167 -0.02 -1.00 2.38
CA TYR A 167 -1.27 -0.39 2.83
C TYR A 167 -2.47 -1.30 2.63
N THR A 168 -3.44 -1.17 3.54
CA THR A 168 -4.74 -1.86 3.52
C THR A 168 -5.67 -1.29 2.44
N ALA A 169 -6.91 -1.79 2.37
CA ALA A 169 -7.91 -1.34 1.40
C ALA A 169 -8.05 0.18 1.41
N VAL A 170 -7.71 0.82 0.28
CA VAL A 170 -7.75 2.28 0.16
C VAL A 170 -9.15 2.75 -0.17
N TRP A 171 -9.69 3.64 0.65
CA TRP A 171 -10.96 4.30 0.40
C TRP A 171 -10.76 5.49 -0.53
N LEU A 172 -11.44 5.42 -1.67
CA LEU A 172 -11.26 6.27 -2.85
C LEU A 172 -12.59 6.82 -3.34
N GLN A 173 -12.55 7.90 -4.12
CA GLN A 173 -13.74 8.46 -4.78
C GLN A 173 -14.47 7.43 -5.65
N ARG A 174 -13.75 6.58 -6.37
CA ARG A 174 -14.37 5.56 -7.26
C ARG A 174 -15.18 4.50 -6.52
N ASN A 175 -14.88 4.25 -5.24
CA ASN A 175 -15.60 3.30 -4.39
C ASN A 175 -16.41 3.98 -3.28
N ALA A 176 -16.72 5.29 -3.44
CA ALA A 176 -17.40 6.10 -2.43
C ALA A 176 -18.74 5.48 -1.99
N GLU A 177 -19.54 4.97 -2.92
CA GLU A 177 -20.82 4.33 -2.60
C GLU A 177 -20.64 3.10 -1.70
N ALA A 178 -19.68 2.24 -2.02
CA ALA A 178 -19.37 1.06 -1.20
C ALA A 178 -18.83 1.48 0.19
N VAL A 179 -17.99 2.52 0.23
CA VAL A 179 -17.48 3.08 1.48
C VAL A 179 -18.59 3.68 2.33
N GLU A 180 -19.52 4.42 1.72
CA GLU A 180 -20.70 4.96 2.43
C GLU A 180 -21.56 3.84 3.03
N GLN A 181 -21.76 2.75 2.29
CA GLN A 181 -22.48 1.58 2.79
C GLN A 181 -21.75 0.93 3.98
N MET A 182 -20.43 0.79 3.91
CA MET A 182 -19.60 0.25 4.99
C MET A 182 -19.64 1.17 6.24
N VAL A 183 -19.55 2.49 6.04
CA VAL A 183 -19.64 3.45 7.13
C VAL A 183 -21.05 3.42 7.77
N ALA A 184 -22.10 3.34 6.95
CA ALA A 184 -23.48 3.23 7.45
C ALA A 184 -23.68 1.94 8.25
N HIS A 185 -23.11 0.83 7.78
CA HIS A 185 -23.10 -0.46 8.47
C HIS A 185 -22.38 -0.34 9.83
N ALA A 186 -21.16 0.19 9.82
CA ALA A 186 -20.38 0.42 11.04
C ALA A 186 -21.15 1.31 12.06
N ARG A 187 -21.83 2.36 11.60
CA ARG A 187 -22.61 3.26 12.47
C ARG A 187 -23.84 2.61 13.08
N ARG A 188 -24.43 1.61 12.42
CA ARG A 188 -25.57 0.85 13.01
C ARG A 188 -25.10 -0.08 14.12
N GLY A 189 -23.82 -0.41 14.19
CA GLY A 189 -23.27 -1.35 15.16
C GLY A 189 -23.68 -2.80 14.85
N ASP A 190 -23.89 -3.10 13.57
CA ASP A 190 -24.21 -4.44 13.12
C ASP A 190 -23.06 -5.39 13.53
N GLY A 191 -23.40 -6.53 14.13
CA GLY A 191 -22.46 -7.45 14.73
C GLY A 191 -21.84 -8.46 13.76
N LEU A 192 -21.27 -9.52 14.31
CA LEU A 192 -20.59 -10.58 13.55
C LEU A 192 -21.48 -11.29 12.54
N GLU A 193 -22.78 -11.36 12.80
CA GLU A 193 -23.77 -12.05 11.94
C GLU A 193 -23.96 -11.38 10.57
N THR A 194 -23.50 -10.15 10.42
CA THR A 194 -23.62 -9.39 9.15
C THR A 194 -22.33 -9.34 8.36
N LEU A 195 -21.25 -9.96 8.87
CA LEU A 195 -19.96 -9.98 8.19
C LEU A 195 -19.95 -11.01 7.05
N GLU A 196 -19.64 -10.54 5.86
CA GLU A 196 -19.36 -11.43 4.75
C GLU A 196 -17.96 -12.08 4.92
N PRO A 197 -17.76 -13.31 4.45
CA PRO A 197 -16.45 -14.00 4.56
C PRO A 197 -15.29 -13.24 3.93
N LYS A 198 -15.57 -12.34 2.99
CA LYS A 198 -14.59 -11.50 2.28
C LYS A 198 -14.32 -10.14 2.92
N ASP A 199 -14.95 -9.84 4.05
CA ASP A 199 -14.70 -8.58 4.77
C ASP A 199 -13.25 -8.58 5.29
N TRP A 200 -12.44 -7.72 4.74
CA TRP A 200 -10.97 -7.64 4.84
C TRP A 200 -10.49 -7.27 6.25
N LEU A 201 -10.81 -8.11 7.23
CA LEU A 201 -10.47 -7.89 8.64
C LEU A 201 -10.83 -6.49 9.16
N GLY A 202 -11.71 -5.77 8.45
CA GLY A 202 -12.05 -4.37 8.72
C GLY A 202 -10.91 -3.38 8.51
N GLY A 203 -9.82 -3.81 7.89
CA GLY A 203 -8.68 -2.94 7.61
C GLY A 203 -8.96 -2.00 6.42
N TYR A 204 -8.73 -0.71 6.62
CA TYR A 204 -8.91 0.32 5.61
C TYR A 204 -7.92 1.47 5.82
N ILE A 205 -7.79 2.34 4.83
CA ILE A 205 -6.99 3.56 4.93
C ILE A 205 -7.55 4.65 4.00
N ALA A 206 -7.53 5.91 4.45
CA ALA A 206 -7.89 7.05 3.61
C ALA A 206 -6.82 7.29 2.55
N VAL A 207 -7.22 7.60 1.31
CA VAL A 207 -6.27 7.87 0.21
C VAL A 207 -5.30 9.01 0.54
N ARG A 208 -5.76 10.05 1.24
CA ARG A 208 -4.90 11.16 1.68
C ARG A 208 -3.85 10.72 2.71
N ASP A 209 -4.18 9.75 3.57
CA ASP A 209 -3.18 9.16 4.49
C ASP A 209 -2.14 8.34 3.73
N VAL A 210 -2.56 7.62 2.68
CA VAL A 210 -1.62 6.94 1.78
C VAL A 210 -0.69 7.94 1.10
N ALA A 211 -1.21 9.03 0.54
CA ALA A 211 -0.40 10.08 -0.10
C ALA A 211 0.63 10.69 0.87
N ARG A 212 0.22 11.00 2.10
CA ARG A 212 1.11 11.48 3.16
C ARG A 212 2.20 10.46 3.52
N ALA A 213 1.88 9.17 3.50
CA ALA A 213 2.86 8.11 3.75
C ALA A 213 3.93 8.05 2.65
N PHE A 214 3.55 8.22 1.36
CA PHE A 214 4.51 8.31 0.26
C PHE A 214 5.44 9.51 0.41
N VAL A 215 4.93 10.67 0.83
CA VAL A 215 5.77 11.84 1.15
C VAL A 215 6.70 11.56 2.32
N ALA A 216 6.23 10.93 3.38
CA ALA A 216 7.08 10.57 4.52
C ALA A 216 8.18 9.57 4.11
N ALA A 217 7.82 8.56 3.30
CA ALA A 217 8.75 7.57 2.77
C ALA A 217 9.80 8.18 1.83
N SER A 218 9.44 9.20 1.04
CA SER A 218 10.37 9.92 0.17
C SER A 218 11.48 10.63 0.96
N LYS A 219 11.22 10.98 2.22
CA LYS A 219 12.14 11.66 3.13
C LYS A 219 12.83 10.72 4.11
N PHE A 220 12.46 9.43 4.11
CA PHE A 220 13.00 8.44 5.04
C PHE A 220 14.52 8.33 4.90
N ARG A 221 15.21 8.21 6.04
CA ARG A 221 16.66 8.03 6.08
C ARG A 221 16.97 6.66 6.65
N PHE A 222 17.63 5.85 5.83
CA PHE A 222 18.16 4.59 6.32
C PHE A 222 19.25 4.84 7.35
N ALA A 223 19.26 4.04 8.41
CA ALA A 223 20.43 3.93 9.27
C ALA A 223 21.61 3.37 8.45
N ASP A 224 22.82 3.43 9.01
CA ASP A 224 23.97 2.78 8.39
C ASP A 224 23.71 1.27 8.32
N THR A 225 23.47 0.79 7.11
CA THR A 225 23.06 -0.60 6.82
C THR A 225 23.58 -1.05 5.46
N ASP A 226 23.98 -2.31 5.38
CA ASP A 226 24.41 -2.93 4.12
C ASP A 226 23.25 -3.21 3.15
N ILE A 227 22.02 -3.26 3.66
CA ILE A 227 20.81 -3.53 2.86
C ILE A 227 19.78 -2.44 3.14
N PRO A 228 19.77 -1.35 2.34
CA PRO A 228 18.84 -0.24 2.52
C PRO A 228 17.43 -0.56 2.00
N PHE A 229 16.77 -1.53 2.62
CA PHE A 229 15.40 -1.94 2.37
C PHE A 229 14.58 -1.82 3.65
N GLU A 230 13.43 -1.17 3.59
CA GLU A 230 12.46 -1.13 4.68
C GLU A 230 11.04 -1.27 4.16
N ALA A 231 10.24 -2.07 4.87
CA ALA A 231 8.80 -2.17 4.63
C ALA A 231 8.03 -1.57 5.80
N PHE A 232 6.84 -1.01 5.53
CA PHE A 232 5.95 -0.42 6.53
C PHE A 232 4.51 -0.84 6.28
N CYS A 233 3.87 -1.40 7.32
CA CYS A 233 2.43 -1.63 7.33
C CYS A 233 1.69 -0.31 7.56
N LEU A 234 0.67 -0.04 6.75
CA LEU A 234 -0.15 1.16 6.82
C LEU A 234 -1.64 0.79 6.85
N SER A 235 -2.35 1.29 7.84
CA SER A 235 -3.79 1.11 8.01
C SER A 235 -4.36 2.33 8.75
N ALA A 236 -5.67 2.50 8.74
CA ALA A 236 -6.32 3.32 9.76
C ALA A 236 -6.00 2.75 11.15
N ARG A 237 -6.17 3.58 12.19
CA ARG A 237 -5.85 3.17 13.57
C ARG A 237 -6.81 2.15 14.14
N ASP A 238 -7.96 1.97 13.50
CA ASP A 238 -9.05 1.09 13.93
C ASP A 238 -9.62 0.29 12.76
N THR A 239 -10.48 -0.67 13.08
CA THR A 239 -11.29 -1.38 12.09
C THR A 239 -12.55 -0.59 11.76
N CYS A 240 -13.09 -0.77 10.55
CA CYS A 240 -14.42 -0.26 10.20
C CYS A 240 -15.57 -1.18 10.64
N ILE A 241 -15.28 -2.18 11.46
CA ILE A 241 -16.26 -3.13 11.99
C ILE A 241 -16.45 -2.85 13.48
N GLN A 242 -17.70 -2.69 13.93
CA GLN A 242 -18.06 -2.36 15.33
C GLN A 242 -18.04 -3.60 16.26
N VAL A 243 -17.05 -4.45 16.07
CA VAL A 243 -16.78 -5.62 16.93
C VAL A 243 -15.35 -5.47 17.44
N PRO A 244 -15.08 -5.74 18.73
CA PRO A 244 -13.71 -5.76 19.23
C PRO A 244 -12.82 -6.63 18.37
N THR A 245 -11.63 -6.15 18.04
CA THR A 245 -10.75 -6.78 17.04
C THR A 245 -10.40 -8.21 17.35
N LEU A 246 -10.21 -8.56 18.63
CA LEU A 246 -9.91 -9.95 19.03
C LEU A 246 -11.13 -10.87 18.88
N GLU A 247 -12.35 -10.36 19.09
CA GLU A 247 -13.59 -11.10 18.83
C GLU A 247 -13.78 -11.32 17.32
N LEU A 248 -13.52 -10.28 16.53
CA LEU A 248 -13.54 -10.36 15.08
C LEU A 248 -12.52 -11.39 14.56
N ALA A 249 -11.29 -11.38 15.09
CA ALA A 249 -10.25 -12.34 14.74
C ALA A 249 -10.66 -13.78 15.09
N GLN A 250 -11.20 -13.98 16.30
CA GLN A 250 -11.72 -15.29 16.75
C GLN A 250 -12.82 -15.80 15.80
N ALA A 251 -13.76 -14.95 15.45
CA ALA A 251 -14.86 -15.32 14.56
C ALA A 251 -14.37 -15.62 13.13
N ARG A 252 -13.43 -14.80 12.65
CA ARG A 252 -12.90 -14.91 11.28
C ARG A 252 -12.02 -16.13 11.07
N PHE A 253 -11.16 -16.44 12.03
CA PHE A 253 -10.18 -17.52 11.94
C PHE A 253 -10.60 -18.81 12.63
N GLY A 254 -11.77 -18.84 13.28
CA GLY A 254 -12.23 -20.00 14.07
C GLY A 254 -11.50 -20.17 15.41
N ALA A 255 -10.36 -19.51 15.59
CA ALA A 255 -9.60 -19.48 16.83
C ALA A 255 -8.85 -18.14 16.92
N LEU A 256 -8.61 -17.65 18.13
CA LEU A 256 -7.79 -16.47 18.34
C LEU A 256 -6.32 -16.80 18.07
N PRO A 257 -5.66 -16.11 17.09
CA PRO A 257 -4.22 -16.27 16.88
C PRO A 257 -3.42 -15.88 18.14
N PRO A 258 -2.19 -16.37 18.31
CA PRO A 258 -1.29 -15.93 19.37
C PRO A 258 -1.12 -14.39 19.35
N LEU A 259 -1.06 -13.78 20.54
CA LEU A 259 -0.84 -12.33 20.64
C LEU A 259 0.64 -12.03 20.83
N LYS A 260 1.27 -11.39 19.83
CA LYS A 260 2.65 -10.86 19.92
C LYS A 260 2.71 -9.66 20.86
N ASP A 261 1.66 -8.83 20.86
CA ASP A 261 1.50 -7.71 21.79
C ASP A 261 0.00 -7.45 22.07
N SER A 262 -0.46 -7.87 23.26
CA SER A 262 -1.85 -7.69 23.69
C SER A 262 -2.21 -6.24 24.00
N ARG A 263 -1.22 -5.42 24.40
CA ARG A 263 -1.44 -4.04 24.86
C ARG A 263 -2.09 -3.16 23.80
N LEU A 264 -1.80 -3.41 22.51
CA LEU A 264 -2.44 -2.68 21.42
C LEU A 264 -3.97 -2.78 21.51
N PHE A 265 -4.49 -3.96 21.81
CA PHE A 265 -5.92 -4.23 21.87
C PHE A 265 -6.53 -3.93 23.25
N GLU A 266 -5.72 -3.91 24.31
CA GLU A 266 -6.12 -3.44 25.65
C GLU A 266 -6.33 -1.93 25.66
N ASP A 267 -5.41 -1.17 24.98
CA ASP A 267 -5.50 0.28 24.86
C ASP A 267 -6.62 0.72 23.89
N ASN A 268 -6.84 -0.04 22.81
CA ASN A 268 -7.92 0.18 21.86
C ASN A 268 -8.51 -1.16 21.39
N PRO A 269 -9.65 -1.59 21.93
CA PRO A 269 -10.29 -2.86 21.54
C PRO A 269 -10.64 -2.96 20.04
N TYR A 270 -10.74 -1.83 19.36
CA TYR A 270 -11.03 -1.74 17.92
C TYR A 270 -9.78 -1.44 17.08
N ALA A 271 -8.57 -1.59 17.63
CA ALA A 271 -7.35 -1.35 16.88
C ALA A 271 -7.28 -2.22 15.61
N SER A 272 -6.67 -1.69 14.55
CA SER A 272 -6.40 -2.46 13.34
C SER A 272 -5.66 -3.75 13.68
N MET A 273 -5.94 -4.83 12.94
CA MET A 273 -5.14 -6.06 13.03
C MET A 273 -3.72 -5.89 12.48
N PHE A 274 -3.45 -4.83 11.73
CA PHE A 274 -2.13 -4.49 11.22
C PHE A 274 -1.43 -3.49 12.15
N ASP A 275 -0.18 -3.76 12.51
CA ASP A 275 0.62 -2.90 13.38
C ASP A 275 1.26 -1.77 12.59
N ILE A 276 0.80 -0.56 12.82
CA ILE A 276 1.33 0.66 12.16
C ILE A 276 2.37 1.40 13.01
N ARG A 277 2.74 0.88 14.18
CA ARG A 277 3.63 1.58 15.13
C ARG A 277 5.04 1.76 14.58
N LYS A 278 5.50 0.89 13.67
CA LYS A 278 6.80 1.06 13.00
C LYS A 278 6.77 2.30 12.09
N ALA A 279 5.71 2.49 11.30
CA ALA A 279 5.55 3.66 10.46
C ALA A 279 5.50 4.96 11.32
N LYS A 280 4.78 4.94 12.43
CA LYS A 280 4.76 6.07 13.37
C LYS A 280 6.16 6.39 13.91
N ARG A 281 6.90 5.38 14.35
CA ARG A 281 8.21 5.56 14.97
C ARG A 281 9.29 6.00 13.98
N LEU A 282 9.33 5.41 12.79
CA LEU A 282 10.43 5.57 11.85
C LEU A 282 10.14 6.54 10.71
N LEU A 283 8.90 6.59 10.19
CA LEU A 283 8.49 7.56 9.18
C LEU A 283 7.95 8.85 9.77
N GLY A 284 7.61 8.88 11.09
CA GLY A 284 6.86 9.98 11.68
C GLY A 284 5.45 10.11 11.11
N TRP A 285 4.92 9.02 10.55
CA TRP A 285 3.60 8.98 9.93
C TRP A 285 2.59 8.25 10.82
N GLU A 286 1.40 8.81 10.90
CA GLU A 286 0.22 8.14 11.45
C GLU A 286 -1.03 8.56 10.67
N PRO A 287 -2.05 7.70 10.62
CA PRO A 287 -3.29 8.02 9.92
C PRO A 287 -4.02 9.17 10.63
N ALA A 288 -4.49 10.13 9.86
CA ALA A 288 -5.23 11.29 10.36
C ALA A 288 -6.74 11.02 10.40
N TRP A 289 -7.22 10.17 9.50
CA TRP A 289 -8.66 9.94 9.30
C TRP A 289 -9.08 8.53 9.75
N THR A 290 -10.31 8.47 10.29
CA THR A 290 -11.01 7.22 10.55
C THR A 290 -12.39 7.26 9.89
N TRP A 291 -13.04 6.12 9.74
CA TRP A 291 -14.40 6.04 9.20
C TRP A 291 -15.41 6.90 9.96
N ARG A 292 -15.13 7.24 11.23
CA ARG A 292 -15.95 8.12 12.06
C ARG A 292 -15.93 9.56 11.57
N ASP A 293 -14.87 9.96 10.86
CA ASP A 293 -14.68 11.28 10.28
C ASP A 293 -15.07 11.33 8.79
N PHE A 294 -15.66 10.27 8.26
CA PHE A 294 -15.92 10.10 6.82
C PHE A 294 -16.60 11.28 6.15
N GLU A 295 -17.54 11.95 6.85
CA GLU A 295 -18.22 13.16 6.33
C GLU A 295 -17.27 14.35 6.07
N LYS A 296 -16.08 14.32 6.67
CA LYS A 296 -15.04 15.34 6.50
C LYS A 296 -14.02 14.95 5.42
N TRP A 297 -14.15 13.73 4.87
CA TRP A 297 -13.23 13.27 3.85
C TRP A 297 -13.60 13.90 2.52
N GLU A 298 -12.65 14.58 1.93
CA GLU A 298 -12.71 14.98 0.52
C GLU A 298 -12.16 13.81 -0.30
N LEU A 299 -13.03 12.87 -0.66
CA LEU A 299 -12.70 11.75 -1.53
C LEU A 299 -12.51 12.20 -2.98
#